data_531d39cbc9a7a35e6d9142663c6b7874
#
_entry.id   531d39cbc9a7a35e6d9142663c6b7874
#
_cell.length_a   1.000
_cell.length_b   1.000
_cell.length_c   1.000
_cell.angle_alpha   90.00
_cell.angle_beta   90.00
_cell.angle_gamma   90.00
#
_symmetry.space_group_name_H-M   'P 1'
#
loop_
_entity.id
_entity.type
_entity.pdbx_description
1 polymer ?
#
loop_
_entity_poly.entity_id
_entity_poly.type
_entity_poly.pdbx_seq_one_letter_code
_entity_poly.pdbx_strand_id
1 'polypeptide(L)'
;MRARVSLLAGLLLVCAALFSNSVHADDSQPAYLEFREITANRYDVVWRRPNLSGRRSPLKLQLPPSVRNLTPPIVSELPGSLVERRLIEADANGLIGKRIEILGLKLTNSEVLVRVEFANGVSSTSLIKPVQPWLTIEGPRTTWEVAWDYTVLGIEHILSGLDHLLFVLTLLLIVRGTRRLLMAITAFTVAHSITLAAATLGLVWVPGPPVEATIALSILFLASELVKINHGKPSLTATYPWIVSFGFGLLHGLGFAGALADVGLPQHEIPVALLMFNVGVELGQLLFVAAVLALMFIAKRLRSDLPVWGQQMPAYCIGGISAFWFIERVAGFF
;
A
#
# COMPACT_ATOMS: atom_id res chain seq x y z
N MET A 1 5.68 43.04 28.59
CA MET A 1 4.70 42.00 28.21
C MET A 1 3.98 42.31 26.91
N ARG A 2 3.52 43.53 26.65
CA ARG A 2 2.76 43.87 25.41
C ARG A 2 3.54 43.68 24.09
N ALA A 3 4.84 43.96 24.01
CA ALA A 3 5.64 43.82 22.79
C ALA A 3 5.86 42.34 22.36
N ARG A 4 5.90 41.38 23.30
CA ARG A 4 6.03 39.93 22.99
C ARG A 4 4.72 39.32 22.44
N VAL A 5 3.58 39.84 22.91
CA VAL A 5 2.26 39.40 22.43
C VAL A 5 2.01 39.89 21.00
N SER A 6 2.47 41.12 20.66
CA SER A 6 2.35 41.67 19.30
C SER A 6 3.25 40.92 18.29
N LEU A 7 4.43 40.46 18.71
CA LEU A 7 5.32 39.67 17.86
C LEU A 7 4.76 38.26 17.59
N LEU A 8 4.17 37.62 18.59
CA LEU A 8 3.51 36.32 18.45
C LEU A 8 2.25 36.39 17.56
N ALA A 9 1.46 37.47 17.72
CA ALA A 9 0.29 37.71 16.86
C ALA A 9 0.69 38.01 15.41
N GLY A 10 1.78 38.75 15.18
CA GLY A 10 2.34 39.00 13.87
C GLY A 10 2.87 37.71 13.19
N LEU A 11 3.54 36.84 13.96
CA LEU A 11 4.03 35.57 13.46
C LEU A 11 2.90 34.61 13.10
N LEU A 12 1.84 34.56 13.91
CA LEU A 12 0.63 33.78 13.64
C LEU A 12 -0.12 34.26 12.38
N LEU A 13 -0.19 35.58 12.16
CA LEU A 13 -0.80 36.17 10.96
C LEU A 13 0.03 35.86 9.70
N VAL A 14 1.35 35.93 9.80
CA VAL A 14 2.25 35.54 8.68
C VAL A 14 2.14 34.04 8.38
N CYS A 15 2.10 33.18 9.42
CA CYS A 15 1.85 31.76 9.22
C CYS A 15 0.48 31.51 8.60
N ALA A 16 -0.59 32.15 9.07
CA ALA A 16 -1.92 32.02 8.48
C ALA A 16 -1.98 32.48 7.01
N ALA A 17 -1.24 33.54 6.64
CA ALA A 17 -1.13 34.01 5.26
C ALA A 17 -0.31 33.08 4.35
N LEU A 18 0.67 32.36 4.90
CA LEU A 18 1.45 31.38 4.15
C LEU A 18 0.70 30.05 3.92
N PHE A 19 -0.33 29.76 4.75
CA PHE A 19 -1.20 28.58 4.58
C PHE A 19 -2.49 28.87 3.81
N SER A 20 -2.74 30.10 3.36
CA SER A 20 -3.86 30.44 2.48
C SER A 20 -3.57 30.13 1.00
N ASN A 21 -2.95 29.00 0.72
CA ASN A 21 -3.08 28.42 -0.60
C ASN A 21 -4.52 27.96 -0.74
N SER A 22 -5.32 28.71 -1.51
CA SER A 22 -6.59 28.24 -2.02
C SER A 22 -6.33 26.93 -2.76
N VAL A 23 -6.58 25.80 -2.07
CA VAL A 23 -6.76 24.51 -2.71
C VAL A 23 -7.98 24.72 -3.61
N HIS A 24 -7.76 25.04 -4.88
CA HIS A 24 -8.78 24.88 -5.89
C HIS A 24 -9.05 23.37 -5.89
N ALA A 25 -10.18 22.98 -5.34
CA ALA A 25 -10.74 21.66 -5.58
C ALA A 25 -10.85 21.56 -7.10
N ASP A 26 -10.01 20.76 -7.71
CA ASP A 26 -10.07 20.45 -9.14
C ASP A 26 -11.38 19.67 -9.32
N ASP A 27 -12.41 20.33 -9.88
CA ASP A 27 -13.74 19.80 -10.16
C ASP A 27 -13.69 18.86 -11.39
N SER A 28 -12.53 18.25 -11.64
CA SER A 28 -12.33 17.29 -12.72
C SER A 28 -13.00 15.97 -12.38
N GLN A 29 -14.27 15.84 -12.76
CA GLN A 29 -14.96 14.55 -12.72
C GLN A 29 -14.21 13.57 -13.62
N PRO A 30 -13.76 12.40 -13.11
CA PRO A 30 -13.09 11.41 -13.95
C PRO A 30 -14.03 10.92 -15.04
N ALA A 31 -13.49 10.68 -16.24
CA ALA A 31 -14.22 10.00 -17.27
C ALA A 31 -14.37 8.51 -16.91
N TYR A 32 -15.41 7.88 -17.42
CA TYR A 32 -15.73 6.48 -17.12
C TYR A 32 -15.92 5.67 -18.40
N LEU A 33 -15.20 4.56 -18.52
CA LEU A 33 -15.28 3.62 -19.63
C LEU A 33 -15.62 2.23 -19.11
N GLU A 34 -16.72 1.65 -19.58
CA GLU A 34 -17.14 0.31 -19.20
C GLU A 34 -17.21 -0.59 -20.43
N PHE A 35 -16.64 -1.76 -20.31
CA PHE A 35 -16.78 -2.86 -21.26
C PHE A 35 -17.51 -4.00 -20.54
N ARG A 36 -18.71 -4.34 -20.97
CA ARG A 36 -19.45 -5.48 -20.42
C ARG A 36 -19.56 -6.55 -21.49
N GLU A 37 -18.99 -7.71 -21.23
CA GLU A 37 -19.10 -8.87 -22.09
C GLU A 37 -20.52 -9.46 -22.02
N ILE A 38 -21.24 -9.44 -23.15
CA ILE A 38 -22.61 -9.97 -23.26
C ILE A 38 -22.57 -11.43 -23.71
N THR A 39 -21.76 -11.71 -24.68
CA THR A 39 -21.49 -13.06 -25.23
C THR A 39 -20.01 -13.16 -25.58
N ALA A 40 -19.53 -14.36 -25.85
CA ALA A 40 -18.13 -14.54 -26.24
C ALA A 40 -17.69 -13.52 -27.30
N ASN A 41 -16.69 -12.70 -26.96
CA ASN A 41 -16.07 -11.68 -27.81
C ASN A 41 -16.96 -10.46 -28.15
N ARG A 42 -18.18 -10.35 -27.62
CA ARG A 42 -19.07 -9.18 -27.84
C ARG A 42 -19.27 -8.40 -26.57
N TYR A 43 -19.06 -7.08 -26.65
CA TYR A 43 -19.09 -6.18 -25.50
C TYR A 43 -20.04 -5.01 -25.74
N ASP A 44 -20.86 -4.70 -24.73
CA ASP A 44 -21.53 -3.39 -24.62
C ASP A 44 -20.53 -2.41 -24.03
N VAL A 45 -20.30 -1.32 -24.74
CA VAL A 45 -19.34 -0.29 -24.34
C VAL A 45 -20.10 0.96 -23.97
N VAL A 46 -19.87 1.44 -22.74
CA VAL A 46 -20.38 2.71 -22.24
C VAL A 46 -19.18 3.63 -22.00
N TRP A 47 -19.11 4.71 -22.77
CA TRP A 47 -18.09 5.73 -22.65
C TRP A 47 -18.71 7.04 -22.13
N ARG A 48 -18.47 7.37 -20.87
CA ARG A 48 -18.94 8.59 -20.24
C ARG A 48 -17.78 9.57 -20.04
N ARG A 49 -17.90 10.76 -20.58
CA ARG A 49 -16.91 11.83 -20.47
C ARG A 49 -17.55 13.10 -19.95
N PRO A 50 -16.85 13.88 -19.09
CA PRO A 50 -17.39 15.14 -18.58
C PRO A 50 -17.59 16.15 -19.71
N ASN A 51 -18.66 16.91 -19.64
CA ASN A 51 -18.93 18.03 -20.54
C ASN A 51 -18.45 19.32 -19.86
N LEU A 52 -17.28 19.81 -20.26
CA LEU A 52 -16.65 20.98 -19.67
C LEU A 52 -17.34 22.27 -20.18
N SER A 53 -18.27 22.84 -19.38
CA SER A 53 -18.79 24.21 -19.57
C SER A 53 -19.20 24.56 -21.02
N GLY A 54 -19.93 23.65 -21.69
CA GLY A 54 -20.38 23.85 -23.08
C GLY A 54 -19.33 23.59 -24.16
N ARG A 55 -18.11 23.18 -23.82
CA ARG A 55 -17.10 22.72 -24.77
C ARG A 55 -17.09 21.20 -24.83
N ARG A 56 -17.14 20.64 -26.03
CA ARG A 56 -17.03 19.18 -26.23
C ARG A 56 -15.69 18.69 -25.68
N SER A 57 -15.73 17.69 -24.82
CA SER A 57 -14.52 17.02 -24.28
C SER A 57 -13.62 16.57 -25.44
N PRO A 58 -12.31 16.86 -25.43
CA PRO A 58 -11.36 16.42 -26.45
C PRO A 58 -11.10 14.91 -26.41
N LEU A 59 -11.61 14.22 -25.37
CA LEU A 59 -11.36 12.80 -25.13
C LEU A 59 -12.08 11.93 -26.17
N LYS A 60 -11.34 11.06 -26.84
CA LYS A 60 -11.87 10.07 -27.80
C LYS A 60 -11.34 8.68 -27.46
N LEU A 61 -12.25 7.71 -27.40
CA LEU A 61 -11.89 6.31 -27.24
C LEU A 61 -11.35 5.75 -28.57
N GLN A 62 -10.11 5.27 -28.55
CA GLN A 62 -9.49 4.53 -29.63
C GLN A 62 -9.41 3.06 -29.27
N LEU A 63 -10.12 2.25 -30.03
CA LEU A 63 -10.09 0.80 -29.94
C LEU A 63 -8.99 0.22 -30.86
N PRO A 64 -8.43 -0.95 -30.54
CA PRO A 64 -7.46 -1.62 -31.39
C PRO A 64 -8.06 -2.03 -32.73
N PRO A 65 -7.26 -2.14 -33.83
CA PRO A 65 -7.76 -2.48 -35.17
C PRO A 65 -8.47 -3.83 -35.25
N SER A 66 -8.20 -4.74 -34.35
CA SER A 66 -8.84 -6.06 -34.24
C SER A 66 -10.25 -6.02 -33.62
N VAL A 67 -10.73 -4.84 -33.20
CA VAL A 67 -12.06 -4.65 -32.62
C VAL A 67 -12.90 -3.84 -33.59
N ARG A 68 -14.07 -4.39 -33.97
CA ARG A 68 -15.00 -3.72 -34.88
C ARG A 68 -16.27 -3.27 -34.14
N ASN A 69 -16.82 -2.13 -34.56
CA ASN A 69 -18.13 -1.72 -34.09
C ASN A 69 -19.21 -2.56 -34.80
N LEU A 70 -20.10 -3.17 -34.01
CA LEU A 70 -21.31 -3.83 -34.50
C LEU A 70 -22.44 -2.82 -34.70
N THR A 71 -22.46 -1.79 -33.86
CA THR A 71 -23.43 -0.69 -33.96
C THR A 71 -22.67 0.64 -34.08
N PRO A 72 -23.20 1.62 -34.83
CA PRO A 72 -22.66 2.97 -34.76
C PRO A 72 -22.77 3.52 -33.32
N PRO A 73 -21.81 4.36 -32.88
CA PRO A 73 -21.87 4.97 -31.57
C PRO A 73 -23.11 5.87 -31.41
N ILE A 74 -23.93 5.60 -30.41
CA ILE A 74 -25.09 6.42 -30.03
C ILE A 74 -24.61 7.36 -28.90
N VAL A 75 -24.69 8.67 -29.15
CA VAL A 75 -24.29 9.70 -28.19
C VAL A 75 -25.52 10.32 -27.56
N SER A 76 -25.58 10.33 -26.25
CA SER A 76 -26.62 10.96 -25.44
C SER A 76 -25.99 12.05 -24.56
N GLU A 77 -26.59 13.23 -24.53
CA GLU A 77 -26.19 14.32 -23.64
C GLU A 77 -26.96 14.20 -22.34
N LEU A 78 -26.23 14.11 -21.24
CA LEU A 78 -26.75 14.19 -19.88
C LEU A 78 -26.24 15.48 -19.21
N PRO A 79 -26.93 15.99 -18.16
CA PRO A 79 -26.41 17.13 -17.41
C PRO A 79 -24.96 16.88 -16.95
N GLY A 80 -24.02 17.70 -17.45
CA GLY A 80 -22.59 17.61 -17.09
C GLY A 80 -21.79 16.46 -17.73
N SER A 81 -22.39 15.63 -18.61
CA SER A 81 -21.63 14.54 -19.23
C SER A 81 -22.18 14.12 -20.61
N LEU A 82 -21.30 13.63 -21.45
CA LEU A 82 -21.63 12.95 -22.71
C LEU A 82 -21.46 11.44 -22.51
N VAL A 83 -22.52 10.70 -22.83
CA VAL A 83 -22.51 9.22 -22.76
C VAL A 83 -22.60 8.67 -24.18
N GLU A 84 -21.61 7.89 -24.56
CA GLU A 84 -21.56 7.19 -25.84
C GLU A 84 -21.72 5.70 -25.59
N ARG A 85 -22.66 5.07 -26.29
CA ARG A 85 -22.92 3.62 -26.25
C ARG A 85 -22.72 2.99 -27.58
N ARG A 86 -22.10 1.81 -27.60
CA ARG A 86 -21.91 1.00 -28.81
C ARG A 86 -21.72 -0.48 -28.48
N LEU A 87 -22.08 -1.35 -29.41
CA LEU A 87 -21.71 -2.74 -29.36
C LEU A 87 -20.46 -2.96 -30.19
N ILE A 88 -19.51 -3.69 -29.65
CA ILE A 88 -18.27 -4.05 -30.33
C ILE A 88 -18.10 -5.57 -30.35
N GLU A 89 -17.36 -6.04 -31.33
CA GLU A 89 -16.92 -7.43 -31.44
C GLU A 89 -15.39 -7.46 -31.56
N ALA A 90 -14.76 -8.22 -30.69
CA ALA A 90 -13.33 -8.49 -30.71
C ALA A 90 -13.04 -9.80 -31.47
N ASP A 91 -11.77 -10.08 -31.70
CA ASP A 91 -11.36 -11.37 -32.29
C ASP A 91 -11.53 -12.55 -31.29
N ALA A 92 -11.07 -13.74 -31.67
CA ALA A 92 -11.22 -14.96 -30.86
C ALA A 92 -10.66 -14.89 -29.44
N ASN A 93 -9.74 -13.98 -29.17
CA ASN A 93 -9.14 -13.78 -27.86
C ASN A 93 -9.86 -12.69 -27.02
N GLY A 94 -10.97 -12.15 -27.51
CA GLY A 94 -11.71 -11.08 -26.84
C GLY A 94 -10.88 -9.78 -26.72
N LEU A 95 -11.08 -9.05 -25.63
CA LEU A 95 -10.34 -7.82 -25.32
C LEU A 95 -9.06 -8.07 -24.52
N ILE A 96 -8.81 -9.29 -24.06
CA ILE A 96 -7.64 -9.63 -23.23
C ILE A 96 -6.36 -9.40 -24.04
N GLY A 97 -5.38 -8.75 -23.40
CA GLY A 97 -4.10 -8.40 -24.00
C GLY A 97 -4.16 -7.23 -25.00
N LYS A 98 -5.35 -6.66 -25.25
CA LYS A 98 -5.50 -5.54 -26.19
C LYS A 98 -5.29 -4.20 -25.52
N ARG A 99 -4.60 -3.32 -26.24
CA ARG A 99 -4.34 -1.95 -25.81
C ARG A 99 -5.51 -1.04 -26.23
N ILE A 100 -6.06 -0.34 -25.23
CA ILE A 100 -7.03 0.74 -25.40
C ILE A 100 -6.31 2.06 -25.18
N GLU A 101 -6.61 3.07 -25.98
CA GLU A 101 -6.01 4.39 -25.85
C GLU A 101 -7.08 5.48 -25.81
N ILE A 102 -6.86 6.48 -24.96
CA ILE A 102 -7.72 7.65 -24.86
C ILE A 102 -7.01 8.85 -25.48
N LEU A 103 -7.38 9.16 -26.71
CA LEU A 103 -6.85 10.31 -27.42
C LEU A 103 -7.28 11.60 -26.72
N GLY A 104 -6.36 12.55 -26.64
CA GLY A 104 -6.59 13.86 -26.01
C GLY A 104 -6.38 13.87 -24.49
N LEU A 105 -6.21 12.72 -23.83
CA LEU A 105 -6.05 12.64 -22.38
C LEU A 105 -4.79 13.37 -21.88
N LYS A 106 -3.68 13.30 -22.64
CA LYS A 106 -2.43 14.01 -22.33
C LYS A 106 -2.57 15.54 -22.22
N LEU A 107 -3.63 16.10 -22.81
CA LEU A 107 -3.89 17.52 -22.84
C LEU A 107 -4.83 17.97 -21.71
N THR A 108 -5.18 17.06 -20.82
CA THR A 108 -6.11 17.27 -19.71
C THR A 108 -5.48 16.82 -18.39
N ASN A 109 -6.03 17.27 -17.28
CA ASN A 109 -5.72 16.76 -15.94
C ASN A 109 -6.71 15.67 -15.50
N SER A 110 -7.61 15.25 -16.41
CA SER A 110 -8.63 14.25 -16.10
C SER A 110 -8.05 12.83 -16.13
N GLU A 111 -8.57 11.97 -15.27
CA GLU A 111 -8.29 10.54 -15.26
C GLU A 111 -9.47 9.78 -15.87
N VAL A 112 -9.23 8.55 -16.33
CA VAL A 112 -10.27 7.69 -16.90
C VAL A 112 -10.34 6.39 -16.11
N LEU A 113 -11.47 6.16 -15.45
CA LEU A 113 -11.75 4.88 -14.79
C LEU A 113 -12.27 3.89 -15.85
N VAL A 114 -11.54 2.80 -16.04
CA VAL A 114 -11.90 1.73 -16.97
C VAL A 114 -12.36 0.52 -16.20
N ARG A 115 -13.58 0.06 -16.45
CA ARG A 115 -14.13 -1.18 -15.90
C ARG A 115 -14.37 -2.17 -17.03
N VAL A 116 -13.88 -3.38 -16.86
CA VAL A 116 -14.14 -4.51 -17.73
C VAL A 116 -14.88 -5.59 -16.96
N GLU A 117 -16.07 -5.94 -17.39
CA GLU A 117 -16.90 -7.01 -16.81
C GLU A 117 -16.93 -8.18 -17.80
N PHE A 118 -16.40 -9.32 -17.38
CA PHE A 118 -16.33 -10.53 -18.18
C PHE A 118 -17.59 -11.37 -18.04
N ALA A 119 -17.87 -12.24 -19.00
CA ALA A 119 -19.08 -13.10 -19.03
C ALA A 119 -19.21 -14.03 -17.81
N ASN A 120 -18.09 -14.34 -17.13
CA ASN A 120 -18.07 -15.10 -15.88
C ASN A 120 -18.44 -14.28 -14.62
N GLY A 121 -18.83 -13.00 -14.78
CA GLY A 121 -19.17 -12.09 -13.69
C GLY A 121 -17.96 -11.46 -12.99
N VAL A 122 -16.74 -11.80 -13.37
CA VAL A 122 -15.52 -11.15 -12.84
C VAL A 122 -15.38 -9.78 -13.49
N SER A 123 -15.06 -8.77 -12.68
CA SER A 123 -14.79 -7.43 -13.20
C SER A 123 -13.39 -6.96 -12.81
N SER A 124 -12.72 -6.31 -13.74
CA SER A 124 -11.45 -5.62 -13.50
C SER A 124 -11.67 -4.12 -13.62
N THR A 125 -11.07 -3.34 -12.72
CA THR A 125 -11.14 -1.87 -12.75
C THR A 125 -9.71 -1.33 -12.74
N SER A 126 -9.43 -0.41 -13.67
CA SER A 126 -8.11 0.19 -13.83
C SER A 126 -8.24 1.68 -14.10
N LEU A 127 -7.20 2.45 -13.78
CA LEU A 127 -7.17 3.90 -13.97
C LEU A 127 -6.17 4.27 -15.06
N ILE A 128 -6.64 5.00 -16.09
CA ILE A 128 -5.77 5.58 -17.12
C ILE A 128 -5.46 7.02 -16.72
N LYS A 129 -4.17 7.34 -16.62
CA LYS A 129 -3.68 8.68 -16.25
C LYS A 129 -3.18 9.43 -17.49
N PRO A 130 -3.15 10.79 -17.45
CA PRO A 130 -2.63 11.61 -18.55
C PRO A 130 -1.19 11.27 -18.97
N VAL A 131 -0.36 10.86 -18.01
CA VAL A 131 1.03 10.46 -18.25
C VAL A 131 1.11 9.21 -19.12
N GLN A 132 0.16 8.27 -18.95
CA GLN A 132 0.04 7.02 -19.71
C GLN A 132 -1.40 6.87 -20.23
N PRO A 133 -1.76 7.48 -21.39
CA PRO A 133 -3.14 7.57 -21.86
C PRO A 133 -3.65 6.28 -22.52
N TRP A 134 -3.12 5.16 -22.10
CA TRP A 134 -3.47 3.83 -22.59
C TRP A 134 -3.43 2.78 -21.48
N LEU A 135 -4.18 1.72 -21.67
CA LEU A 135 -4.25 0.54 -20.81
C LEU A 135 -4.26 -0.72 -21.68
N THR A 136 -3.56 -1.76 -21.25
CA THR A 136 -3.73 -3.11 -21.77
C THR A 136 -4.76 -3.83 -20.89
N ILE A 137 -5.83 -4.36 -21.50
CA ILE A 137 -6.85 -5.11 -20.74
C ILE A 137 -6.24 -6.43 -20.29
N GLU A 138 -6.15 -6.60 -18.97
CA GLU A 138 -5.75 -7.86 -18.37
C GLU A 138 -6.96 -8.79 -18.25
N GLY A 139 -6.73 -10.08 -18.47
CA GLY A 139 -7.76 -11.10 -18.24
C GLY A 139 -8.08 -11.28 -16.76
N PRO A 140 -9.16 -11.99 -16.44
CA PRO A 140 -9.46 -12.36 -15.06
C PRO A 140 -8.31 -13.20 -14.51
N ARG A 141 -7.76 -12.77 -13.37
CA ARG A 141 -6.70 -13.52 -12.69
C ARG A 141 -7.28 -14.79 -12.07
N THR A 142 -6.54 -15.86 -12.13
CA THR A 142 -6.88 -17.06 -11.38
C THR A 142 -6.60 -16.86 -9.90
N THR A 143 -7.35 -17.54 -9.04
CA THR A 143 -7.12 -17.48 -7.57
C THR A 143 -5.68 -17.84 -7.21
N TRP A 144 -5.03 -18.72 -7.98
CA TRP A 144 -3.64 -19.12 -7.77
C TRP A 144 -2.64 -17.99 -8.14
N GLU A 145 -2.86 -17.28 -9.24
CA GLU A 145 -2.05 -16.11 -9.61
C GLU A 145 -2.14 -15.02 -8.54
N VAL A 146 -3.35 -14.71 -8.08
CA VAL A 146 -3.56 -13.77 -6.97
C VAL A 146 -2.81 -14.25 -5.71
N ALA A 147 -2.96 -15.52 -5.34
CA ALA A 147 -2.31 -16.09 -4.17
C ALA A 147 -0.78 -15.99 -4.25
N TRP A 148 -0.21 -16.29 -5.41
CA TRP A 148 1.23 -16.23 -5.62
C TRP A 148 1.76 -14.80 -5.58
N ASP A 149 1.14 -13.89 -6.35
CA ASP A 149 1.56 -12.49 -6.45
C ASP A 149 1.54 -11.81 -5.07
N TYR A 150 0.48 -12.03 -4.28
CA TYR A 150 0.38 -11.45 -2.95
C TYR A 150 1.31 -12.12 -1.92
N THR A 151 1.62 -13.40 -2.07
CA THR A 151 2.66 -14.05 -1.24
C THR A 151 4.02 -13.43 -1.52
N VAL A 152 4.39 -13.25 -2.79
CA VAL A 152 5.65 -12.61 -3.17
C VAL A 152 5.68 -11.17 -2.67
N LEU A 153 4.60 -10.40 -2.86
CA LEU A 153 4.48 -9.03 -2.38
C LEU A 153 4.65 -8.93 -0.85
N GLY A 154 4.09 -9.88 -0.09
CA GLY A 154 4.27 -9.94 1.36
C GLY A 154 5.71 -10.22 1.78
N ILE A 155 6.42 -11.11 1.06
CA ILE A 155 7.85 -11.37 1.28
C ILE A 155 8.66 -10.10 0.98
N GLU A 156 8.43 -9.48 -0.16
CA GLU A 156 9.11 -8.25 -0.58
C GLU A 156 8.85 -7.10 0.40
N HIS A 157 7.62 -6.95 0.87
CA HIS A 157 7.25 -5.95 1.87
C HIS A 157 8.11 -6.05 3.14
N ILE A 158 8.28 -7.24 3.67
CA ILE A 158 9.12 -7.47 4.85
C ILE A 158 10.60 -7.25 4.55
N LEU A 159 11.11 -7.78 3.44
CA LEU A 159 12.54 -7.70 3.11
C LEU A 159 12.98 -6.29 2.70
N SER A 160 12.09 -5.48 2.17
CA SER A 160 12.34 -4.07 1.84
C SER A 160 12.06 -3.10 2.99
N GLY A 161 11.19 -3.48 3.95
CA GLY A 161 10.84 -2.67 5.12
C GLY A 161 11.90 -2.74 6.21
N LEU A 162 12.81 -1.77 6.27
CA LEU A 162 13.87 -1.72 7.29
C LEU A 162 13.34 -1.71 8.71
N ASP A 163 12.20 -1.09 8.96
CA ASP A 163 11.49 -1.06 10.23
C ASP A 163 11.08 -2.47 10.68
N HIS A 164 10.50 -3.26 9.78
CA HIS A 164 10.16 -4.66 10.04
C HIS A 164 11.39 -5.51 10.32
N LEU A 165 12.44 -5.34 9.52
CA LEU A 165 13.70 -6.09 9.71
C LEU A 165 14.37 -5.75 11.04
N LEU A 166 14.42 -4.47 11.45
CA LEU A 166 14.96 -4.05 12.73
C LEU A 166 14.10 -4.52 13.89
N PHE A 167 12.78 -4.52 13.74
CA PHE A 167 11.86 -5.07 14.74
C PHE A 167 12.12 -6.56 14.96
N VAL A 168 12.12 -7.36 13.89
CA VAL A 168 12.36 -8.82 13.96
C VAL A 168 13.77 -9.14 14.45
N LEU A 169 14.79 -8.36 14.02
CA LEU A 169 16.17 -8.51 14.50
C LEU A 169 16.24 -8.29 16.02
N THR A 170 15.62 -7.22 16.51
CA THR A 170 15.64 -6.93 17.95
C THR A 170 14.90 -7.99 18.74
N LEU A 171 13.76 -8.47 18.22
CA LEU A 171 13.02 -9.58 18.80
C LEU A 171 13.86 -10.86 18.90
N LEU A 172 14.60 -11.20 17.82
CA LEU A 172 15.53 -12.34 17.77
C LEU A 172 16.63 -12.22 18.84
N LEU A 173 17.14 -11.02 19.09
CA LEU A 173 18.19 -10.78 20.09
C LEU A 173 17.64 -10.85 21.55
N ILE A 174 16.36 -10.52 21.75
CA ILE A 174 15.72 -10.54 23.07
C ILE A 174 15.21 -11.95 23.44
N VAL A 175 14.53 -12.61 22.50
CA VAL A 175 13.76 -13.82 22.78
C VAL A 175 14.66 -15.06 22.78
N ARG A 176 14.69 -15.74 23.91
CA ARG A 176 15.43 -16.99 24.03
C ARG A 176 14.53 -18.19 23.71
N GLY A 177 14.94 -19.02 22.78
CA GLY A 177 14.29 -20.26 22.39
C GLY A 177 13.39 -20.12 21.15
N THR A 178 13.57 -21.03 20.22
CA THR A 178 12.93 -21.04 18.89
C THR A 178 11.40 -21.02 18.96
N ARG A 179 10.81 -21.81 19.87
CA ARG A 179 9.34 -21.85 20.03
C ARG A 179 8.75 -20.52 20.44
N ARG A 180 9.38 -19.80 21.38
CA ARG A 180 8.92 -18.49 21.83
C ARG A 180 9.06 -17.42 20.76
N LEU A 181 10.16 -17.51 20.00
CA LEU A 181 10.39 -16.61 18.86
C LEU A 181 9.35 -16.82 17.77
N LEU A 182 9.07 -18.05 17.35
CA LEU A 182 8.04 -18.37 16.38
C LEU A 182 6.66 -17.88 16.85
N MET A 183 6.29 -18.16 18.11
CA MET A 183 5.03 -17.64 18.67
C MET A 183 4.94 -16.11 18.61
N ALA A 184 6.04 -15.39 18.83
CA ALA A 184 6.07 -13.95 18.78
C ALA A 184 5.94 -13.43 17.32
N ILE A 185 6.60 -14.08 16.38
CA ILE A 185 6.50 -13.79 14.94
C ILE A 185 5.06 -14.00 14.47
N THR A 186 4.48 -15.18 14.70
CA THR A 186 3.09 -15.47 14.31
C THR A 186 2.09 -14.54 15.00
N ALA A 187 2.29 -14.18 16.28
CA ALA A 187 1.44 -13.23 16.99
C ALA A 187 1.48 -11.84 16.34
N PHE A 188 2.67 -11.40 15.90
CA PHE A 188 2.81 -10.16 15.12
C PHE A 188 2.06 -10.24 13.79
N THR A 189 2.25 -11.31 13.01
CA THR A 189 1.58 -11.48 11.70
C THR A 189 0.07 -11.53 11.84
N VAL A 190 -0.47 -12.24 12.83
CA VAL A 190 -1.91 -12.30 13.10
C VAL A 190 -2.46 -10.91 13.44
N ALA A 191 -1.81 -10.17 14.31
CA ALA A 191 -2.21 -8.82 14.68
C ALA A 191 -2.14 -7.86 13.49
N HIS A 192 -1.05 -7.92 12.73
CA HIS A 192 -0.86 -7.18 11.47
C HIS A 192 -1.99 -7.46 10.49
N SER A 193 -2.36 -8.74 10.31
CA SER A 193 -3.46 -9.16 9.42
C SER A 193 -4.79 -8.55 9.82
N ILE A 194 -5.09 -8.50 11.13
CA ILE A 194 -6.35 -7.94 11.64
C ILE A 194 -6.48 -6.46 11.29
N THR A 195 -5.44 -5.67 11.56
CA THR A 195 -5.50 -4.22 11.31
C THR A 195 -5.37 -3.87 9.85
N LEU A 196 -4.55 -4.60 9.09
CA LEU A 196 -4.49 -4.46 7.64
C LEU A 196 -5.84 -4.76 6.98
N ALA A 197 -6.51 -5.86 7.37
CA ALA A 197 -7.83 -6.19 6.87
C ALA A 197 -8.86 -5.13 7.25
N ALA A 198 -8.88 -4.68 8.50
CA ALA A 198 -9.80 -3.64 8.97
C ALA A 198 -9.64 -2.34 8.18
N ALA A 199 -8.40 -1.94 7.90
CA ALA A 199 -8.13 -0.72 7.16
C ALA A 199 -8.41 -0.87 5.65
N THR A 200 -8.05 -2.02 5.02
CA THR A 200 -8.35 -2.28 3.60
C THR A 200 -9.87 -2.36 3.33
N LEU A 201 -10.63 -2.87 4.29
CA LEU A 201 -12.11 -2.91 4.22
C LEU A 201 -12.78 -1.57 4.58
N GLY A 202 -12.00 -0.53 4.89
CA GLY A 202 -12.52 0.79 5.25
C GLY A 202 -13.18 0.87 6.63
N LEU A 203 -12.99 -0.16 7.49
CA LEU A 203 -13.54 -0.17 8.86
C LEU A 203 -12.76 0.75 9.80
N VAL A 204 -11.49 0.98 9.52
CA VAL A 204 -10.59 1.84 10.29
C VAL A 204 -9.81 2.72 9.33
N TRP A 205 -9.75 4.02 9.63
CA TRP A 205 -8.91 4.96 8.91
C TRP A 205 -8.01 5.69 9.90
N VAL A 206 -6.69 5.67 9.66
CA VAL A 206 -5.70 6.35 10.49
C VAL A 206 -4.74 7.10 9.56
N PRO A 207 -4.41 8.36 9.84
CA PRO A 207 -3.41 9.10 9.07
C PRO A 207 -2.04 8.39 9.08
N GLY A 208 -1.36 8.33 7.92
CA GLY A 208 -0.07 7.66 7.77
C GLY A 208 1.02 8.16 8.72
N PRO A 209 1.30 9.50 8.79
CA PRO A 209 2.41 10.01 9.56
C PRO A 209 2.41 9.62 11.06
N PRO A 210 1.28 9.69 11.82
CA PRO A 210 1.22 9.18 13.19
C PRO A 210 1.49 7.68 13.32
N VAL A 211 1.02 6.87 12.36
CA VAL A 211 1.27 5.43 12.35
C VAL A 211 2.76 5.15 12.17
N GLU A 212 3.40 5.79 11.22
CA GLU A 212 4.83 5.64 10.98
C GLU A 212 5.69 6.05 12.18
N ALA A 213 5.30 7.14 12.87
CA ALA A 213 5.98 7.53 14.10
C ALA A 213 5.83 6.47 15.20
N THR A 214 4.64 5.87 15.35
CA THR A 214 4.43 4.79 16.35
C THR A 214 5.15 3.51 15.98
N ILE A 215 5.33 3.21 14.68
CA ILE A 215 6.17 2.10 14.21
C ILE A 215 7.62 2.32 14.63
N ALA A 216 8.20 3.50 14.40
CA ALA A 216 9.55 3.82 14.84
C ALA A 216 9.71 3.74 16.36
N LEU A 217 8.70 4.22 17.11
CA LEU A 217 8.66 4.13 18.57
C LEU A 217 8.64 2.68 19.07
N SER A 218 7.98 1.76 18.36
CA SER A 218 7.93 0.34 18.70
C SER A 218 9.32 -0.31 18.65
N ILE A 219 10.11 0.04 17.65
CA ILE A 219 11.49 -0.45 17.50
C ILE A 219 12.39 0.16 18.60
N LEU A 220 12.23 1.45 18.88
CA LEU A 220 12.94 2.13 19.97
C LEU A 220 12.64 1.50 21.32
N PHE A 221 11.36 1.14 21.58
CA PHE A 221 10.97 0.41 22.78
C PHE A 221 11.72 -0.93 22.88
N LEU A 222 11.72 -1.75 21.83
CA LEU A 222 12.44 -3.02 21.82
C LEU A 222 13.95 -2.83 22.03
N ALA A 223 14.56 -1.84 21.39
CA ALA A 223 15.97 -1.53 21.60
C ALA A 223 16.25 -1.18 23.08
N SER A 224 15.37 -0.41 23.73
CA SER A 224 15.48 -0.10 25.16
C SER A 224 15.36 -1.36 26.04
N GLU A 225 14.47 -2.29 25.69
CA GLU A 225 14.33 -3.57 26.37
C GLU A 225 15.60 -4.44 26.21
N LEU A 226 16.23 -4.43 25.02
CA LEU A 226 17.50 -5.12 24.79
C LEU A 226 18.64 -4.51 25.64
N VAL A 227 18.68 -3.17 25.79
CA VAL A 227 19.64 -2.51 26.70
C VAL A 227 19.42 -2.94 28.14
N LYS A 228 18.15 -3.01 28.61
CA LYS A 228 17.84 -3.50 29.97
C LYS A 228 18.37 -4.91 30.21
N ILE A 229 18.16 -5.82 29.23
CA ILE A 229 18.64 -7.22 29.31
C ILE A 229 20.16 -7.25 29.41
N ASN A 230 20.86 -6.45 28.59
CA ASN A 230 22.32 -6.36 28.62
C ASN A 230 22.86 -5.85 29.98
N HIS A 231 22.06 -5.10 30.72
CA HIS A 231 22.37 -4.64 32.08
C HIS A 231 21.80 -5.54 33.20
N GLY A 232 21.30 -6.74 32.85
CA GLY A 232 20.75 -7.69 33.82
C GLY A 232 19.40 -7.28 34.43
N LYS A 233 18.70 -6.30 33.85
CA LYS A 233 17.40 -5.83 34.31
C LYS A 233 16.26 -6.67 33.70
N PRO A 234 15.10 -6.77 34.40
CA PRO A 234 13.94 -7.46 33.85
C PRO A 234 13.42 -6.73 32.61
N SER A 235 12.97 -7.54 31.62
CA SER A 235 12.40 -7.07 30.36
C SER A 235 11.00 -7.65 30.18
N LEU A 236 10.06 -6.79 29.81
CA LEU A 236 8.68 -7.15 29.48
C LEU A 236 8.67 -8.08 28.26
N THR A 237 9.43 -7.69 27.21
CA THR A 237 9.52 -8.44 25.95
C THR A 237 10.15 -9.82 26.15
N ALA A 238 11.15 -9.96 27.01
CA ALA A 238 11.73 -11.27 27.31
C ALA A 238 10.74 -12.19 28.08
N THR A 239 9.85 -11.60 28.89
CA THR A 239 8.88 -12.36 29.69
C THR A 239 7.66 -12.75 28.88
N TYR A 240 7.09 -11.80 28.10
CA TYR A 240 5.85 -11.96 27.33
C TYR A 240 6.04 -11.52 25.88
N PRO A 241 6.92 -12.19 25.09
CA PRO A 241 7.27 -11.71 23.76
C PRO A 241 6.07 -11.68 22.80
N TRP A 242 5.17 -12.65 22.87
CA TRP A 242 3.99 -12.72 22.02
C TRP A 242 2.99 -11.59 22.28
N ILE A 243 2.83 -11.11 23.53
CA ILE A 243 1.95 -9.98 23.85
C ILE A 243 2.48 -8.70 23.24
N VAL A 244 3.79 -8.47 23.42
CA VAL A 244 4.46 -7.27 22.89
C VAL A 244 4.42 -7.28 21.36
N SER A 245 4.72 -8.42 20.73
CA SER A 245 4.67 -8.58 19.27
C SER A 245 3.25 -8.39 18.73
N PHE A 246 2.24 -8.93 19.39
CA PHE A 246 0.84 -8.73 19.00
C PHE A 246 0.46 -7.25 19.05
N GLY A 247 0.75 -6.55 20.15
CA GLY A 247 0.46 -5.12 20.28
C GLY A 247 1.11 -4.28 19.20
N PHE A 248 2.38 -4.54 18.89
CA PHE A 248 3.07 -3.82 17.81
C PHE A 248 2.64 -4.26 16.41
N GLY A 249 2.28 -5.53 16.21
CA GLY A 249 1.70 -6.01 14.96
C GLY A 249 0.42 -5.25 14.57
N LEU A 250 -0.45 -4.92 15.55
CA LEU A 250 -1.64 -4.10 15.32
C LEU A 250 -1.27 -2.71 14.77
N LEU A 251 -0.20 -2.09 15.27
CA LEU A 251 0.25 -0.77 14.79
C LEU A 251 0.85 -0.86 13.38
N HIS A 252 1.69 -1.87 13.13
CA HIS A 252 2.36 -2.05 11.84
C HIS A 252 1.38 -2.33 10.70
N GLY A 253 0.30 -3.10 10.95
CA GLY A 253 -0.70 -3.40 9.92
C GLY A 253 -1.48 -2.17 9.44
N LEU A 254 -1.58 -1.12 10.24
CA LEU A 254 -2.17 0.15 9.82
C LEU A 254 -1.28 0.93 8.85
N GLY A 255 0.05 0.73 8.89
CA GLY A 255 1.00 1.47 8.08
C GLY A 255 0.98 1.13 6.58
N PHE A 256 0.50 -0.06 6.21
CA PHE A 256 0.49 -0.53 4.81
C PHE A 256 -0.88 -0.44 4.13
N ALA A 257 -1.93 -0.10 4.88
CA ALA A 257 -3.30 -0.09 4.38
C ALA A 257 -3.53 0.87 3.20
N GLY A 258 -2.87 2.04 3.21
CA GLY A 258 -2.94 3.00 2.10
C GLY A 258 -2.39 2.44 0.80
N ALA A 259 -1.21 1.81 0.83
CA ALA A 259 -0.58 1.25 -0.36
C ALA A 259 -1.41 0.13 -1.00
N LEU A 260 -2.10 -0.69 -0.20
CA LEU A 260 -2.96 -1.75 -0.71
C LEU A 260 -4.28 -1.23 -1.28
N ALA A 261 -4.83 -0.13 -0.72
CA ALA A 261 -6.02 0.55 -1.24
C ALA A 261 -5.75 1.19 -2.62
N ASP A 262 -4.55 1.75 -2.82
CA ASP A 262 -4.14 2.38 -4.08
C ASP A 262 -4.00 1.39 -5.25
N VAL A 263 -3.81 0.11 -4.97
CA VAL A 263 -3.74 -0.96 -5.99
C VAL A 263 -5.10 -1.25 -6.63
N GLY A 264 -6.21 -0.85 -5.98
CA GLY A 264 -7.56 -0.95 -6.55
C GLY A 264 -8.03 -2.39 -6.76
N LEU A 265 -7.83 -3.26 -5.77
CA LEU A 265 -8.21 -4.67 -5.81
C LEU A 265 -9.69 -4.90 -6.06
N PRO A 266 -10.06 -5.83 -6.97
CA PRO A 266 -11.42 -6.32 -7.07
C PRO A 266 -11.90 -6.90 -5.73
N GLN A 267 -13.11 -6.55 -5.30
CA GLN A 267 -13.62 -6.92 -3.96
C GLN A 267 -13.59 -8.42 -3.69
N HIS A 268 -13.80 -9.26 -4.72
CA HIS A 268 -13.79 -10.72 -4.58
C HIS A 268 -12.38 -11.31 -4.39
N GLU A 269 -11.32 -10.59 -4.78
CA GLU A 269 -9.91 -10.99 -4.60
C GLU A 269 -9.36 -10.61 -3.22
N ILE A 270 -9.95 -9.62 -2.53
CA ILE A 270 -9.47 -9.07 -1.25
C ILE A 270 -9.19 -10.17 -0.20
N PRO A 271 -10.10 -11.14 0.06
CA PRO A 271 -9.84 -12.13 1.10
C PRO A 271 -8.61 -13.00 0.81
N VAL A 272 -8.44 -13.46 -0.43
CA VAL A 272 -7.29 -14.28 -0.84
C VAL A 272 -6.01 -13.44 -0.83
N ALA A 273 -6.07 -12.24 -1.37
CA ALA A 273 -4.94 -11.31 -1.42
C ALA A 273 -4.42 -10.99 0.00
N LEU A 274 -5.30 -10.62 0.93
CA LEU A 274 -4.92 -10.31 2.31
C LEU A 274 -4.35 -11.53 3.04
N LEU A 275 -4.97 -12.71 2.89
CA LEU A 275 -4.47 -13.93 3.50
C LEU A 275 -3.08 -14.27 2.99
N MET A 276 -2.90 -14.30 1.67
CA MET A 276 -1.65 -14.70 1.04
C MET A 276 -0.54 -13.67 1.23
N PHE A 277 -0.87 -12.38 1.25
CA PHE A 277 0.07 -11.32 1.65
C PHE A 277 0.63 -11.58 3.06
N ASN A 278 -0.22 -11.89 4.03
CA ASN A 278 0.22 -12.16 5.40
C ASN A 278 0.99 -13.48 5.54
N VAL A 279 0.66 -14.49 4.74
CA VAL A 279 1.50 -15.70 4.60
C VAL A 279 2.89 -15.31 4.08
N GLY A 280 2.97 -14.45 3.08
CA GLY A 280 4.22 -13.89 2.57
C GLY A 280 5.01 -13.12 3.63
N VAL A 281 4.32 -12.27 4.41
CA VAL A 281 4.92 -11.54 5.55
C VAL A 281 5.57 -12.50 6.53
N GLU A 282 4.88 -13.55 6.95
CA GLU A 282 5.43 -14.55 7.89
C GLU A 282 6.61 -15.31 7.28
N LEU A 283 6.50 -15.72 6.03
CA LEU A 283 7.60 -16.38 5.31
C LEU A 283 8.82 -15.47 5.18
N GLY A 284 8.64 -14.20 4.86
CA GLY A 284 9.71 -13.21 4.79
C GLY A 284 10.42 -13.01 6.13
N GLN A 285 9.68 -12.93 7.23
CA GLN A 285 10.23 -12.84 8.59
C GLN A 285 11.04 -14.10 8.95
N LEU A 286 10.50 -15.29 8.66
CA LEU A 286 11.19 -16.54 8.92
C LEU A 286 12.46 -16.69 8.08
N LEU A 287 12.42 -16.28 6.82
CA LEU A 287 13.59 -16.26 5.93
C LEU A 287 14.68 -15.34 6.48
N PHE A 288 14.32 -14.15 6.90
CA PHE A 288 15.24 -13.18 7.52
C PHE A 288 15.86 -13.76 8.80
N VAL A 289 15.05 -14.32 9.70
CA VAL A 289 15.53 -14.95 10.94
C VAL A 289 16.50 -16.09 10.63
N ALA A 290 16.17 -16.95 9.66
CA ALA A 290 17.05 -18.06 9.25
C ALA A 290 18.40 -17.54 8.71
N ALA A 291 18.38 -16.47 7.91
CA ALA A 291 19.60 -15.83 7.38
C ALA A 291 20.47 -15.24 8.51
N VAL A 292 19.86 -14.55 9.47
CA VAL A 292 20.59 -13.97 10.63
C VAL A 292 21.16 -15.07 11.51
N LEU A 293 20.41 -16.14 11.80
CA LEU A 293 20.90 -17.28 12.58
C LEU A 293 22.05 -18.02 11.87
N ALA A 294 21.98 -18.19 10.55
CA ALA A 294 23.05 -18.76 9.75
C ALA A 294 24.31 -17.89 9.84
N LEU A 295 24.17 -16.57 9.71
CA LEU A 295 25.28 -15.62 9.86
C LEU A 295 25.91 -15.69 11.25
N MET A 296 25.09 -15.71 12.30
CA MET A 296 25.57 -15.86 13.68
C MET A 296 26.32 -17.19 13.90
N PHE A 297 25.82 -18.29 13.31
CA PHE A 297 26.47 -19.58 13.38
C PHE A 297 27.87 -19.57 12.70
N ILE A 298 27.94 -18.97 11.50
CA ILE A 298 29.22 -18.82 10.76
C ILE A 298 30.18 -17.95 11.57
N ALA A 299 29.75 -16.81 12.10
CA ALA A 299 30.56 -15.93 12.91
C ALA A 299 31.16 -16.64 14.15
N LYS A 300 30.33 -17.45 14.82
CA LYS A 300 30.84 -18.29 15.95
C LYS A 300 31.89 -19.30 15.52
N ARG A 301 31.75 -19.90 14.34
CA ARG A 301 32.74 -20.85 13.78
C ARG A 301 34.08 -20.19 13.49
N LEU A 302 34.08 -18.92 13.10
CA LEU A 302 35.29 -18.13 12.83
C LEU A 302 35.99 -17.64 14.10
N ARG A 303 35.57 -18.07 15.30
CA ARG A 303 36.16 -17.72 16.62
C ARG A 303 36.31 -16.21 16.86
N SER A 304 35.34 -15.42 16.41
CA SER A 304 35.31 -14.00 16.70
C SER A 304 34.67 -13.80 18.09
N ASP A 305 35.47 -13.85 19.15
CA ASP A 305 35.01 -13.42 20.47
C ASP A 305 34.82 -11.90 20.43
N LEU A 306 33.56 -11.47 20.33
CA LEU A 306 33.23 -10.06 20.36
C LEU A 306 33.49 -9.50 21.77
N PRO A 307 34.19 -8.39 21.89
CA PRO A 307 34.38 -7.71 23.18
C PRO A 307 32.99 -7.29 23.75
N VAL A 308 32.91 -7.07 25.05
CA VAL A 308 31.66 -6.76 25.76
C VAL A 308 30.91 -5.57 25.12
N TRP A 309 31.63 -4.54 24.67
CA TRP A 309 31.04 -3.42 23.96
C TRP A 309 30.41 -3.83 22.61
N GLY A 310 30.98 -4.82 21.91
CA GLY A 310 30.44 -5.35 20.66
C GLY A 310 29.09 -6.07 20.84
N GLN A 311 28.84 -6.62 22.02
CA GLN A 311 27.52 -7.22 22.34
C GLN A 311 26.43 -6.17 22.60
N GLN A 312 26.81 -4.96 23.02
CA GLN A 312 25.89 -3.86 23.27
C GLN A 312 25.61 -3.03 22.01
N MET A 313 26.52 -3.04 21.04
CA MET A 313 26.47 -2.22 19.83
C MET A 313 25.12 -2.35 19.06
N PRO A 314 24.58 -3.55 18.84
CA PRO A 314 23.30 -3.67 18.11
C PRO A 314 22.16 -2.92 18.80
N ALA A 315 22.05 -2.96 20.12
CA ALA A 315 20.99 -2.27 20.86
C ALA A 315 21.06 -0.75 20.68
N TYR A 316 22.26 -0.17 20.74
CA TYR A 316 22.44 1.28 20.56
C TYR A 316 22.32 1.72 19.11
N CYS A 317 22.79 0.91 18.14
CA CYS A 317 22.60 1.20 16.71
C CYS A 317 21.13 1.20 16.33
N ILE A 318 20.39 0.15 16.69
CA ILE A 318 18.95 0.04 16.41
C ILE A 318 18.20 1.16 17.11
N GLY A 319 18.51 1.42 18.42
CA GLY A 319 17.90 2.50 19.19
C GLY A 319 18.17 3.88 18.61
N GLY A 320 19.39 4.16 18.12
CA GLY A 320 19.74 5.42 17.49
C GLY A 320 19.00 5.65 16.18
N ILE A 321 18.95 4.64 15.30
CA ILE A 321 18.23 4.71 14.02
C ILE A 321 16.72 4.93 14.27
N SER A 322 16.12 4.15 15.15
CA SER A 322 14.68 4.27 15.44
C SER A 322 14.30 5.56 16.14
N ALA A 323 15.17 6.09 17.02
CA ALA A 323 14.98 7.40 17.64
C ALA A 323 15.05 8.52 16.57
N PHE A 324 15.99 8.45 15.65
CA PHE A 324 16.09 9.40 14.53
C PHE A 324 14.81 9.37 13.69
N TRP A 325 14.36 8.22 13.26
CA TRP A 325 13.12 8.08 12.49
C TRP A 325 11.89 8.59 13.24
N PHE A 326 11.80 8.31 14.55
CA PHE A 326 10.70 8.80 15.37
C PHE A 326 10.68 10.34 15.39
N ILE A 327 11.83 10.98 15.64
CA ILE A 327 11.94 12.44 15.68
C ILE A 327 11.63 13.05 14.30
N GLU A 328 12.16 12.47 13.22
CA GLU A 328 11.93 12.92 11.84
C GLU A 328 10.43 12.89 11.50
N ARG A 329 9.75 11.76 11.79
CA ARG A 329 8.32 11.59 11.50
C ARG A 329 7.44 12.51 12.34
N VAL A 330 7.77 12.70 13.63
CA VAL A 330 7.06 13.64 14.50
C VAL A 330 7.29 15.09 14.06
N ALA A 331 8.51 15.46 13.67
CA ALA A 331 8.81 16.79 13.12
C ALA A 331 8.04 17.10 11.85
N GLY A 332 7.71 16.07 11.04
CA GLY A 332 6.89 16.18 9.85
C GLY A 332 5.40 16.45 10.12
N PHE A 333 4.95 16.48 11.38
CA PHE A 333 3.57 16.84 11.73
C PHE A 333 3.34 18.36 11.79
N PHE A 334 4.41 19.14 11.85
CA PHE A 334 4.42 20.60 12.03
C PHE A 334 5.03 21.29 10.81
#